data_b931acbca5c2b7949bcd3017722f6f29
#
_entry.id   b931acbca5c2b7949bcd3017722f6f29
#
_cell.length_a   1.000
_cell.length_b   1.000
_cell.length_c   1.000
_cell.angle_alpha   90.00
_cell.angle_beta   90.00
_cell.angle_gamma   90.00
#
_symmetry.space_group_name_H-M   'P 1'
#
loop_
_entity.id
_entity.type
_entity.pdbx_description
1 polymer ?
#
loop_
_entity_poly.entity_id
_entity_poly.type
_entity_poly.pdbx_seq_one_letter_code
_entity_poly.pdbx_strand_id
1 'polypeptide(L)'
;MQSFKLVLPEHLNHYGYLFGGYLLQWVDETAYIAASLDYPGSNFVTIAMDRVEFRKSIRQGAILRLEAHRQRVGTTSVGYLVEVFDGPAPAPVFSTQITFVALDPEGRKKPLPRGLGET
;
A
#
# COMPACT_ATOMS: atom_id res chain seq x y z
N MET A 1 -6.35 1.85 -7.57
CA MET A 1 -5.41 2.99 -7.61
C MET A 1 -4.03 2.48 -7.97
N GLN A 2 -3.38 3.13 -8.90
CA GLN A 2 -2.03 2.75 -9.35
C GLN A 2 -1.04 3.85 -9.04
N SER A 3 0.19 3.45 -8.70
CA SER A 3 1.34 4.35 -8.65
C SER A 3 2.56 3.64 -9.22
N PHE A 4 3.60 4.42 -9.49
CA PHE A 4 4.83 3.90 -10.09
C PHE A 4 6.04 4.38 -9.32
N LYS A 5 7.06 3.53 -9.23
CA LYS A 5 8.34 3.88 -8.61
C LYS A 5 9.49 3.36 -9.46
N LEU A 6 10.49 4.21 -9.63
CA LEU A 6 11.77 3.82 -10.24
C LEU A 6 12.73 3.41 -9.13
N VAL A 7 13.33 2.24 -9.26
CA VAL A 7 14.30 1.74 -8.29
C VAL A 7 15.65 2.36 -8.60
N LEU A 8 16.13 3.24 -7.72
CA LEU A 8 17.41 3.95 -7.84
C LEU A 8 18.51 3.24 -7.05
N PRO A 9 19.80 3.53 -7.31
CA PRO A 9 20.90 2.92 -6.56
C PRO A 9 20.77 3.07 -5.04
N GLU A 10 20.27 4.22 -4.58
CA GLU A 10 20.08 4.50 -3.15
C GLU A 10 19.04 3.59 -2.47
N HIS A 11 18.22 2.91 -3.25
CA HIS A 11 17.19 2.01 -2.73
C HIS A 11 17.68 0.57 -2.56
N LEU A 12 18.92 0.28 -2.92
CA LEU A 12 19.43 -1.09 -2.92
C LEU A 12 20.02 -1.47 -1.57
N ASN A 13 19.93 -2.77 -1.25
CA ASN A 13 20.63 -3.33 -0.12
C ASN A 13 22.10 -3.65 -0.52
N HIS A 14 22.85 -4.22 0.41
CA HIS A 14 24.25 -4.57 0.19
C HIS A 14 24.45 -5.70 -0.81
N TYR A 15 23.40 -6.41 -1.21
CA TYR A 15 23.44 -7.44 -2.24
C TYR A 15 23.11 -6.89 -3.64
N GLY A 16 22.75 -5.60 -3.74
CA GLY A 16 22.41 -4.99 -5.02
C GLY A 16 20.96 -5.15 -5.45
N TYR A 17 20.08 -5.52 -4.56
CA TYR A 17 18.64 -5.62 -4.82
C TYR A 17 17.86 -4.62 -3.97
N LEU A 18 16.65 -4.29 -4.41
CA LEU A 18 15.79 -3.36 -3.67
C LEU A 18 15.67 -3.80 -2.21
N PHE A 19 16.00 -2.88 -1.30
CA PHE A 19 15.82 -3.11 0.13
C PHE A 19 14.34 -3.18 0.48
N GLY A 20 13.97 -4.25 1.21
CA GLY A 20 12.55 -4.50 1.53
C GLY A 20 11.87 -3.36 2.26
N GLY A 21 12.61 -2.63 3.09
CA GLY A 21 12.06 -1.49 3.82
C GLY A 21 11.56 -0.36 2.91
N TYR A 22 12.25 -0.10 1.81
CA TYR A 22 11.76 0.87 0.83
C TYR A 22 10.48 0.39 0.17
N LEU A 23 10.43 -0.90 -0.20
CA LEU A 23 9.23 -1.45 -0.81
C LEU A 23 8.03 -1.36 0.13
N LEU A 24 8.22 -1.70 1.40
CA LEU A 24 7.16 -1.59 2.41
C LEU A 24 6.69 -0.15 2.57
N GLN A 25 7.61 0.82 2.55
CA GLN A 25 7.26 2.23 2.62
C GLN A 25 6.38 2.65 1.43
N TRP A 26 6.78 2.28 0.23
CA TRP A 26 6.03 2.63 -0.99
C TRP A 26 4.66 1.98 -1.03
N VAL A 27 4.58 0.75 -0.56
CA VAL A 27 3.35 -0.03 -0.49
C VAL A 27 2.37 0.61 0.51
N ASP A 28 2.86 0.95 1.70
CA ASP A 28 2.05 1.62 2.71
C ASP A 28 1.56 2.98 2.21
N GLU A 29 2.43 3.75 1.59
CA GLU A 29 2.08 5.05 1.03
C GLU A 29 1.02 4.95 -0.05
N THR A 30 1.16 4.00 -0.97
CA THR A 30 0.18 3.78 -2.04
C THR A 30 -1.20 3.45 -1.47
N ALA A 31 -1.25 2.53 -0.51
CA ALA A 31 -2.51 2.17 0.13
C ALA A 31 -3.10 3.33 0.93
N TYR A 32 -2.26 4.10 1.61
CA TYR A 32 -2.70 5.27 2.36
C TYR A 32 -3.34 6.31 1.44
N ILE A 33 -2.72 6.57 0.30
CA ILE A 33 -3.27 7.50 -0.69
C ILE A 33 -4.62 6.97 -1.21
N ALA A 34 -4.69 5.67 -1.52
CA ALA A 34 -5.94 5.07 -1.97
C ALA A 34 -7.06 5.24 -0.93
N ALA A 35 -6.76 4.96 0.34
CA ALA A 35 -7.73 5.12 1.41
C ALA A 35 -8.16 6.59 1.57
N SER A 36 -7.22 7.51 1.47
CA SER A 36 -7.51 8.94 1.59
C SER A 36 -8.38 9.46 0.45
N LEU A 37 -8.21 8.92 -0.75
CA LEU A 37 -9.04 9.28 -1.90
C LEU A 37 -10.42 8.64 -1.80
N ASP A 38 -10.51 7.41 -1.29
CA ASP A 38 -11.79 6.73 -1.12
C ASP A 38 -12.63 7.34 0.03
N TYR A 39 -11.97 7.87 1.06
CA TYR A 39 -12.63 8.42 2.25
C TYR A 39 -12.07 9.81 2.56
N PRO A 40 -12.46 10.83 1.77
CA PRO A 40 -11.92 12.18 1.94
C PRO A 40 -12.18 12.74 3.34
N GLY A 41 -11.16 13.40 3.90
CA GLY A 41 -11.26 14.03 5.22
C GLY A 41 -11.02 13.10 6.39
N SER A 42 -10.77 11.82 6.15
CA SER A 42 -10.45 10.87 7.22
C SER A 42 -8.96 10.93 7.57
N ASN A 43 -8.68 10.69 8.86
CA ASN A 43 -7.31 10.56 9.35
C ASN A 43 -7.05 9.10 9.63
N PHE A 44 -6.22 8.49 8.79
CA PHE A 44 -5.93 7.06 8.88
C PHE A 44 -4.61 6.79 9.55
N VAL A 45 -4.55 5.67 10.28
CA VAL A 45 -3.30 5.06 10.72
C VAL A 45 -3.26 3.63 10.23
N THR A 46 -2.08 3.17 9.86
CA THR A 46 -1.85 1.77 9.51
C THR A 46 -1.78 0.97 10.79
N ILE A 47 -2.63 -0.05 10.91
CA ILE A 47 -2.64 -0.91 12.12
C ILE A 47 -2.13 -2.31 11.85
N ALA A 48 -2.12 -2.75 10.60
CA ALA A 48 -1.67 -4.10 10.29
C ALA A 48 -1.22 -4.19 8.83
N MET A 49 -0.24 -5.04 8.61
CA MET A 49 0.21 -5.41 7.29
C MET A 49 0.35 -6.93 7.32
N ASP A 50 -0.57 -7.64 6.66
CA ASP A 50 -0.68 -9.08 6.71
C ASP A 50 -0.24 -9.72 5.41
N ARG A 51 0.21 -10.98 5.51
CA ARG A 51 0.59 -11.77 4.34
C ARG A 51 1.60 -11.03 3.46
N VAL A 52 2.67 -10.56 4.09
CA VAL A 52 3.77 -9.91 3.38
C VAL A 52 4.54 -10.99 2.63
N GLU A 53 4.46 -10.95 1.29
CA GLU A 53 5.08 -11.96 0.45
C GLU A 53 6.01 -11.32 -0.56
N PHE A 54 7.32 -11.51 -0.36
CA PHE A 54 8.37 -11.12 -1.31
C PHE A 54 8.62 -12.32 -2.23
N ARG A 55 8.18 -12.24 -3.48
CA ARG A 55 8.25 -13.38 -4.40
C ARG A 55 9.49 -13.37 -5.28
N LYS A 56 10.04 -12.19 -5.54
CA LYS A 56 11.22 -12.03 -6.40
C LYS A 56 12.06 -10.86 -5.93
N SER A 57 13.38 -10.97 -6.14
CA SER A 57 14.29 -9.85 -5.96
C SER A 57 14.07 -8.82 -7.06
N ILE A 58 14.17 -7.55 -6.69
CA ILE A 58 13.94 -6.43 -7.60
C ILE A 58 15.26 -5.71 -7.82
N ARG A 59 15.60 -5.42 -9.08
CA ARG A 59 16.88 -4.84 -9.47
C ARG A 59 16.79 -3.35 -9.65
N GLN A 60 17.97 -2.71 -9.61
CA GLN A 60 18.10 -1.29 -9.97
C GLN A 60 17.55 -1.06 -11.38
N GLY A 61 16.88 0.06 -11.56
CA GLY A 61 16.30 0.43 -12.85
C GLY A 61 14.92 -0.14 -13.10
N ALA A 62 14.42 -1.02 -12.24
CA ALA A 62 13.06 -1.53 -12.35
C ALA A 62 12.06 -0.38 -12.20
N ILE A 63 11.02 -0.41 -13.01
CA ILE A 63 9.86 0.48 -12.85
C ILE A 63 8.75 -0.35 -12.27
N LEU A 64 8.46 -0.10 -11.00
CA LEU A 64 7.45 -0.86 -10.28
C LEU A 64 6.08 -0.23 -10.47
N ARG A 65 5.09 -1.08 -10.72
CA ARG A 65 3.69 -0.69 -10.76
C ARG A 65 3.04 -1.21 -9.49
N LEU A 66 2.56 -0.29 -8.65
CA LEU A 66 1.91 -0.62 -7.39
C LEU A 66 0.41 -0.42 -7.57
N GLU A 67 -0.37 -1.45 -7.26
CA GLU A 67 -1.82 -1.43 -7.39
C GLU A 67 -2.46 -1.67 -6.02
N ALA A 68 -3.32 -0.76 -5.60
CA ALA A 68 -4.06 -0.88 -4.36
C ALA A 68 -5.55 -1.09 -4.67
N HIS A 69 -6.11 -2.15 -4.11
CA HIS A 69 -7.51 -2.53 -4.31
C HIS A 69 -8.21 -2.65 -2.97
N ARG A 70 -9.30 -1.90 -2.79
CA ARG A 70 -10.10 -2.00 -1.58
C ARG A 70 -10.73 -3.38 -1.51
N GLN A 71 -10.49 -4.08 -0.40
CA GLN A 71 -10.94 -5.46 -0.21
C GLN A 71 -12.01 -5.59 0.84
N ARG A 72 -11.91 -4.79 1.91
CA ARG A 72 -12.78 -4.94 3.07
C ARG A 72 -13.07 -3.59 3.68
N VAL A 73 -14.33 -3.38 4.09
CA VAL A 73 -14.76 -2.16 4.75
C VAL A 73 -15.44 -2.56 6.05
N GLY A 74 -14.90 -2.10 7.18
CA GLY A 74 -15.53 -2.24 8.49
C GLY A 74 -16.19 -0.94 8.91
N THR A 75 -16.55 -0.84 10.19
CA THR A 75 -17.16 0.38 10.71
C THR A 75 -16.14 1.50 10.84
N THR A 76 -14.95 1.20 11.39
CA THR A 76 -13.88 2.16 11.61
C THR A 76 -12.63 1.83 10.81
N SER A 77 -12.62 0.72 10.07
CA SER A 77 -11.44 0.21 9.38
C SER A 77 -11.71 -0.06 7.92
N VAL A 78 -10.64 -0.03 7.13
CA VAL A 78 -10.67 -0.39 5.72
C VAL A 78 -9.40 -1.16 5.37
N GLY A 79 -9.54 -2.22 4.57
CA GLY A 79 -8.42 -3.06 4.16
C GLY A 79 -8.19 -2.99 2.67
N TYR A 80 -6.92 -2.94 2.28
CA TYR A 80 -6.48 -2.90 0.89
C TYR A 80 -5.54 -4.05 0.58
N LEU A 81 -5.74 -4.68 -0.57
CA LEU A 81 -4.73 -5.53 -1.17
C LEU A 81 -3.81 -4.67 -2.00
N VAL A 82 -2.51 -4.76 -1.75
CA VAL A 82 -1.52 -4.08 -2.59
C VAL A 82 -0.68 -5.12 -3.29
N GLU A 83 -0.60 -5.00 -4.61
CA GLU A 83 0.23 -5.85 -5.45
C GLU A 83 1.25 -4.98 -6.16
N VAL A 84 2.47 -5.49 -6.26
CA VAL A 84 3.57 -4.79 -6.93
C VAL A 84 4.05 -5.65 -8.09
N PHE A 85 4.17 -5.02 -9.26
CA PHE A 85 4.59 -5.68 -10.49
C PHE A 85 5.86 -5.04 -11.00
N ASP A 86 6.75 -5.85 -11.55
CA ASP A 86 7.98 -5.36 -12.18
C ASP A 86 7.68 -5.07 -13.65
N GLY A 87 7.46 -3.79 -13.95
CA GLY A 87 7.12 -3.35 -15.29
C GLY A 87 5.84 -3.97 -15.81
N PRO A 88 5.86 -4.50 -17.05
CA PRO A 88 4.67 -5.09 -17.68
C PRO A 88 4.42 -6.54 -17.29
N ALA A 89 5.25 -7.13 -16.42
CA ALA A 89 5.11 -8.53 -16.03
C ALA A 89 3.72 -8.79 -15.44
N PRO A 90 3.08 -9.93 -15.79
CA PRO A 90 1.70 -10.18 -15.35
C PRO A 90 1.58 -10.71 -13.93
N ALA A 91 2.66 -11.29 -13.38
CA ALA A 91 2.64 -11.83 -12.02
C ALA A 91 3.27 -10.84 -11.04
N PRO A 92 2.66 -10.63 -9.86
CA PRO A 92 3.23 -9.71 -8.88
C PRO A 92 4.54 -10.25 -8.31
N VAL A 93 5.48 -9.34 -8.04
CA VAL A 93 6.74 -9.67 -7.34
C VAL A 93 6.58 -9.53 -5.83
N PHE A 94 5.52 -8.88 -5.39
CA PHE A 94 5.24 -8.65 -3.98
C PHE A 94 3.75 -8.43 -3.81
N SER A 95 3.20 -8.88 -2.67
CA SER A 95 1.83 -8.54 -2.28
C SER A 95 1.69 -8.52 -0.77
N THR A 96 0.71 -7.74 -0.30
CA THR A 96 0.34 -7.68 1.11
C THR A 96 -1.07 -7.13 1.26
N GLN A 97 -1.65 -7.34 2.44
CA GLN A 97 -2.92 -6.73 2.83
C GLN A 97 -2.65 -5.72 3.94
N ILE A 98 -3.12 -4.50 3.76
CA ILE A 98 -2.91 -3.41 4.71
C ILE A 98 -4.25 -2.97 5.27
N THR A 99 -4.32 -2.82 6.59
CA THR A 99 -5.53 -2.37 7.28
C THR A 99 -5.26 -0.99 7.89
N PHE A 100 -6.17 -0.07 7.62
CA PHE A 100 -6.18 1.27 8.20
C PHE A 100 -7.37 1.43 9.12
N VAL A 101 -7.19 2.25 10.16
CA VAL A 101 -8.28 2.65 11.05
C VAL A 101 -8.39 4.17 11.01
N ALA A 102 -9.63 4.67 10.92
CA ALA A 102 -9.90 6.09 11.00
C ALA A 102 -9.91 6.54 12.46
N LEU A 103 -9.25 7.66 12.72
CA LEU A 103 -9.16 8.24 14.06
C LEU A 103 -9.76 9.63 14.10
N ASP A 104 -10.33 9.99 15.26
CA ASP A 104 -10.74 11.36 15.55
C ASP A 104 -9.53 12.20 16.03
N PRO A 105 -9.69 13.52 16.22
CA PRO A 105 -8.57 14.36 16.67
C PRO A 105 -7.97 13.95 18.01
N GLU A 106 -8.71 13.23 18.84
CA GLU A 106 -8.22 12.73 20.13
C GLU A 106 -7.57 11.35 20.03
N GLY A 107 -7.45 10.80 18.81
CA GLY A 107 -6.80 9.51 18.58
C GLY A 107 -7.69 8.31 18.83
N ARG A 108 -8.99 8.50 18.95
CA ARG A 108 -9.94 7.40 19.13
C ARG A 108 -10.52 6.96 17.79
N LYS A 109 -10.92 5.69 17.71
CA LYS A 109 -11.52 5.15 16.50
C LYS A 109 -12.78 5.94 16.14
N LYS A 110 -12.90 6.25 14.86
CA LYS A 110 -14.01 7.02 14.31
C LYS A 110 -14.66 6.25 13.17
N PRO A 111 -15.98 6.19 13.08
CA PRO A 111 -16.63 5.55 11.94
C PRO A 111 -16.20 6.18 10.62
N LEU A 112 -16.04 5.33 9.62
CA LEU A 112 -15.70 5.81 8.28
C LEU A 112 -16.85 6.65 7.72
N PRO A 113 -16.54 7.75 7.03
CA PRO A 113 -17.57 8.44 6.24
C PRO A 113 -17.98 7.56 5.07
N ARG A 114 -19.10 7.88 4.42
CA ARG A 114 -19.45 7.21 3.18
C ARG A 114 -18.43 7.62 2.11
N GLY A 115 -17.66 6.65 1.63
CA GLY A 115 -16.63 6.89 0.65
C GLY A 115 -17.15 6.91 -0.78
N LEU A 116 -16.31 7.34 -1.70
CA LEU A 116 -16.59 7.26 -3.12
C LEU A 116 -16.71 5.80 -3.55
N GLY A 117 -17.75 5.50 -4.35
CA GLY A 117 -17.98 4.13 -4.80
C GLY A 117 -18.69 3.23 -3.81
N GLU A 118 -19.09 3.74 -2.66
CA GLU A 118 -19.93 3.03 -1.70
C GLU A 118 -21.38 3.37 -1.94
N THR A 119 -22.24 2.37 -1.77
CA THR A 119 -23.67 2.54 -1.92
C THR A 119 -24.41 2.14 -0.66
#